data_a2912c6a3f16c8bdfd09f5bf8393365a
#
_entry.id   a2912c6a3f16c8bdfd09f5bf8393365a
#
_cell.length_a   1.000
_cell.length_b   1.000
_cell.length_c   1.000
_cell.angle_alpha   90.00
_cell.angle_beta   90.00
_cell.angle_gamma   90.00
#
_symmetry.space_group_name_H-M   'P 1'
#
loop_
_entity.id
_entity.type
_entity.pdbx_description
1 polymer ?
#
loop_
_entity_poly.entity_id
_entity_poly.type
_entity_poly.pdbx_seq_one_letter_code
_entity_poly.pdbx_strand_id
1 'polypeptide(L)'
;GQQTYSDRLTIENSLKVFPTWNWMTNRVRAYYERYKLHDEAGAPCVDAPDFTAMTQVDIYTRRTPDYILSCAQDFRKGRMGYQQHPWTASLGGKAVIFTTNPASNEYSNRPNCWAGNLTLPRAVQHENVLLCLYRVEPDFVDYLYSHLYFPRHEMDEVVEKEGWIFGRKGDGYAAVYSLLPGYWEKKDPAMFKELYAESWQEKYDRADDYEYIAQGHANVWVIEMGSKAENGSFEAFMDGFAGKKVCGDTHNLIYQSPSQGEITFGWNRPLTVGGETICIHGYKRYDNEFAQTEFDAGAIEINAGGHQTILDFEKAERTDI
;
A
#
# COMPACT_ATOMS: atom_id res chain seq x y z
N GLY A 1 3.88 -11.24 14.96
CA GLY A 1 3.19 -11.38 16.23
C GLY A 1 2.02 -10.43 16.27
N GLN A 2 0.81 -10.94 16.46
CA GLN A 2 -0.35 -10.11 16.69
C GLN A 2 -0.10 -9.26 17.92
N GLN A 3 0.05 -7.96 17.76
CA GLN A 3 -0.08 -7.04 18.86
C GLN A 3 -1.57 -6.86 19.12
N THR A 4 -2.05 -7.57 20.10
CA THR A 4 -3.32 -7.24 20.72
C THR A 4 -3.14 -5.88 21.39
N TYR A 5 -3.65 -4.84 20.78
CA TYR A 5 -3.91 -3.59 21.49
C TYR A 5 -5.11 -3.87 22.39
N SER A 6 -4.83 -4.61 23.44
CA SER A 6 -5.79 -4.77 24.48
C SER A 6 -5.87 -3.45 25.21
N ASP A 7 -7.01 -2.92 25.32
CA ASP A 7 -7.59 -2.00 26.25
C ASP A 7 -6.75 -0.77 26.74
N ARG A 8 -7.46 0.23 27.17
CA ARG A 8 -6.93 1.42 27.84
C ARG A 8 -5.95 1.09 28.97
N LEU A 9 -6.21 0.01 29.70
CA LEU A 9 -5.38 -0.42 30.83
C LEU A 9 -3.98 -0.90 30.36
N THR A 10 -3.89 -1.61 29.25
CA THR A 10 -2.60 -2.04 28.70
C THR A 10 -1.79 -0.84 28.19
N ILE A 11 -2.44 0.16 27.58
CA ILE A 11 -1.80 1.39 27.17
C ILE A 11 -1.28 2.17 28.38
N GLU A 12 -2.10 2.34 29.42
CA GLU A 12 -1.72 3.03 30.63
C GLU A 12 -0.58 2.30 31.38
N ASN A 13 -0.59 0.98 31.41
CA ASN A 13 0.48 0.18 31.99
C ASN A 13 1.77 0.26 31.15
N SER A 14 1.65 0.25 29.83
CA SER A 14 2.81 0.43 28.95
C SER A 14 3.46 1.80 29.13
N LEU A 15 2.69 2.86 29.37
CA LEU A 15 3.21 4.19 29.70
C LEU A 15 4.01 4.21 31.00
N LYS A 16 3.58 3.46 32.01
CA LYS A 16 4.29 3.37 33.29
C LYS A 16 5.63 2.65 33.18
N VAL A 17 5.67 1.63 32.31
CA VAL A 17 6.86 0.79 32.12
C VAL A 17 7.84 1.43 31.13
N PHE A 18 7.31 2.10 30.09
CA PHE A 18 8.10 2.71 29.02
C PHE A 18 7.76 4.19 28.81
N PRO A 19 8.10 5.07 29.76
CA PRO A 19 7.77 6.49 29.67
C PRO A 19 8.42 7.18 28.46
N THR A 20 9.50 6.61 27.90
CA THR A 20 10.14 7.08 26.67
C THR A 20 9.32 6.82 25.41
N TRP A 21 8.30 5.97 25.47
CA TRP A 21 7.38 5.71 24.36
C TRP A 21 6.19 6.68 24.32
N ASN A 22 6.32 7.81 24.98
CA ASN A 22 5.24 8.79 25.12
C ASN A 22 4.60 9.20 23.79
N TRP A 23 5.39 9.32 22.73
CA TRP A 23 4.87 9.73 21.44
C TRP A 23 3.90 8.68 20.84
N MET A 24 4.31 7.41 20.86
CA MET A 24 3.46 6.31 20.36
C MET A 24 2.22 6.14 21.23
N THR A 25 2.40 6.20 22.54
CA THR A 25 1.30 5.97 23.48
C THR A 25 0.31 7.11 23.49
N ASN A 26 0.76 8.37 23.36
CA ASN A 26 -0.13 9.50 23.24
C ASN A 26 -0.95 9.43 21.96
N ARG A 27 -0.38 8.97 20.85
CA ARG A 27 -1.09 8.75 19.60
C ARG A 27 -2.09 7.63 19.68
N VAL A 28 -1.68 6.49 20.23
CA VAL A 28 -2.61 5.38 20.45
C VAL A 28 -3.75 5.81 21.36
N ARG A 29 -3.46 6.59 22.42
CA ARG A 29 -4.50 7.17 23.29
C ARG A 29 -5.43 8.10 22.51
N ALA A 30 -4.90 9.07 21.79
CA ALA A 30 -5.69 9.99 20.97
C ALA A 30 -6.55 9.24 19.96
N TYR A 31 -6.02 8.17 19.38
CA TYR A 31 -6.74 7.29 18.48
C TYR A 31 -7.90 6.57 19.17
N TYR A 32 -7.66 5.99 20.34
CA TYR A 32 -8.73 5.37 21.16
C TYR A 32 -9.82 6.37 21.54
N GLU A 33 -9.44 7.55 22.01
CA GLU A 33 -10.37 8.62 22.39
C GLU A 33 -11.23 9.03 21.17
N ARG A 34 -10.60 9.20 20.02
CA ARG A 34 -11.28 9.59 18.79
C ARG A 34 -12.29 8.58 18.29
N TYR A 35 -11.93 7.32 18.29
CA TYR A 35 -12.80 6.25 17.76
C TYR A 35 -13.66 5.59 18.84
N LYS A 36 -13.54 6.03 20.09
CA LYS A 36 -14.29 5.48 21.24
C LYS A 36 -14.28 3.94 21.21
N LEU A 37 -13.09 3.37 21.10
CA LEU A 37 -12.89 1.93 20.96
C LEU A 37 -13.38 1.14 22.17
N HIS A 38 -13.52 1.83 23.32
CA HIS A 38 -14.10 1.30 24.55
C HIS A 38 -15.12 2.29 25.07
N ASP A 39 -16.13 1.79 25.74
CA ASP A 39 -17.10 2.63 26.45
C ASP A 39 -16.47 3.20 27.76
N GLU A 40 -17.25 4.00 28.48
CA GLU A 40 -16.81 4.60 29.75
C GLU A 40 -16.48 3.56 30.83
N ALA A 41 -17.06 2.35 30.73
CA ALA A 41 -16.79 1.23 31.64
C ALA A 41 -15.57 0.40 31.23
N GLY A 42 -14.95 0.73 30.08
CA GLY A 42 -13.80 0.01 29.54
C GLY A 42 -14.14 -1.24 28.72
N ALA A 43 -15.42 -1.47 28.42
CA ALA A 43 -15.83 -2.56 27.52
C ALA A 43 -15.61 -2.18 26.05
N PRO A 44 -15.19 -3.11 25.19
CA PRO A 44 -15.05 -2.84 23.76
C PRO A 44 -16.36 -2.35 23.15
N CYS A 45 -16.33 -1.24 22.42
CA CYS A 45 -17.48 -0.80 21.64
C CYS A 45 -17.75 -1.76 20.49
N VAL A 46 -19.01 -2.09 20.27
CA VAL A 46 -19.41 -3.05 19.22
C VAL A 46 -18.97 -2.60 17.82
N ASP A 47 -18.99 -1.28 17.61
CA ASP A 47 -18.56 -0.66 16.35
C ASP A 47 -17.07 -0.24 16.34
N ALA A 48 -16.33 -0.60 17.39
CA ALA A 48 -14.91 -0.30 17.44
C ALA A 48 -14.19 -1.06 16.35
N PRO A 49 -13.25 -0.40 15.63
CA PRO A 49 -12.46 -1.10 14.65
C PRO A 49 -11.67 -2.20 15.34
N ASP A 50 -11.77 -3.41 14.83
CA ASP A 50 -11.01 -4.53 15.32
C ASP A 50 -9.53 -4.36 14.94
N PHE A 51 -8.70 -4.09 15.93
CA PHE A 51 -7.25 -4.00 15.76
C PHE A 51 -6.56 -5.35 15.92
N THR A 52 -7.25 -6.33 16.44
CA THR A 52 -6.65 -7.58 16.90
C THR A 52 -6.82 -8.69 15.90
N ALA A 53 -7.87 -8.66 15.10
CA ALA A 53 -8.11 -9.63 14.06
C ALA A 53 -7.80 -9.05 12.69
N MET A 54 -7.15 -9.84 11.87
CA MET A 54 -7.13 -9.60 10.43
C MET A 54 -8.53 -9.92 9.93
N THR A 55 -9.27 -8.86 9.61
CA THR A 55 -10.56 -9.00 8.93
C THR A 55 -10.33 -9.47 7.50
N GLN A 56 -11.41 -9.75 6.80
CA GLN A 56 -11.38 -10.05 5.37
C GLN A 56 -10.58 -8.97 4.62
N VAL A 57 -9.68 -9.42 3.75
CA VAL A 57 -8.91 -8.57 2.85
C VAL A 57 -9.12 -9.07 1.44
N ASP A 58 -9.68 -8.21 0.62
CA ASP A 58 -9.81 -8.46 -0.81
C ASP A 58 -8.51 -8.02 -1.50
N ILE A 59 -7.82 -8.95 -2.14
CA ILE A 59 -6.54 -8.69 -2.81
C ILE A 59 -6.73 -8.83 -4.31
N TYR A 60 -6.33 -7.79 -5.03
CA TYR A 60 -6.22 -7.85 -6.48
C TYR A 60 -4.75 -7.85 -6.89
N THR A 61 -4.34 -8.81 -7.71
CA THR A 61 -2.97 -8.90 -8.21
C THR A 61 -2.96 -9.11 -9.72
N ARG A 62 -2.33 -8.19 -10.44
CA ARG A 62 -1.96 -8.38 -11.83
C ARG A 62 -0.50 -8.83 -11.90
N ARG A 63 -0.28 -9.96 -12.52
CA ARG A 63 1.06 -10.50 -12.74
C ARG A 63 1.28 -10.80 -14.21
N THR A 64 2.37 -10.29 -14.74
CA THR A 64 2.89 -10.59 -16.07
C THR A 64 4.31 -11.17 -15.94
N PRO A 65 4.96 -11.60 -17.02
CA PRO A 65 6.39 -11.95 -16.99
C PRO A 65 7.29 -10.79 -16.55
N ASP A 66 6.86 -9.54 -16.76
CA ASP A 66 7.70 -8.34 -16.67
C ASP A 66 7.42 -7.49 -15.45
N TYR A 67 6.22 -7.61 -14.82
CA TYR A 67 5.87 -6.87 -13.62
C TYR A 67 4.81 -7.56 -12.76
N ILE A 68 4.72 -7.13 -11.53
CA ILE A 68 3.62 -7.45 -10.60
C ILE A 68 3.11 -6.14 -9.99
N LEU A 69 1.78 -5.99 -9.96
CA LEU A 69 1.09 -4.97 -9.20
C LEU A 69 0.06 -5.66 -8.31
N SER A 70 0.11 -5.40 -7.01
CA SER A 70 -0.79 -6.02 -6.04
C SER A 70 -1.31 -5.00 -5.04
N CYS A 71 -2.59 -5.06 -4.74
CA CYS A 71 -3.29 -4.18 -3.83
C CYS A 71 -4.24 -4.97 -2.91
N ALA A 72 -4.16 -4.67 -1.62
CA ALA A 72 -5.22 -4.96 -0.66
C ALA A 72 -6.29 -3.88 -0.84
N GLN A 73 -7.36 -4.23 -1.54
CA GLN A 73 -8.39 -3.30 -2.01
C GLN A 73 -9.09 -2.59 -0.84
N ASP A 74 -9.01 -1.26 -0.82
CA ASP A 74 -9.64 -0.37 0.18
C ASP A 74 -9.40 -0.80 1.65
N PHE A 75 -8.23 -1.39 1.92
CA PHE A 75 -7.93 -2.00 3.21
C PHE A 75 -7.83 -0.95 4.30
N ARG A 76 -8.83 -0.93 5.18
CA ARG A 76 -8.85 -0.14 6.42
C ARG A 76 -8.45 1.33 6.24
N LYS A 77 -8.93 1.98 5.18
CA LYS A 77 -8.61 3.38 4.85
C LYS A 77 -8.74 4.31 6.05
N GLY A 78 -7.79 5.18 6.23
CA GLY A 78 -7.77 6.17 7.30
C GLY A 78 -7.54 5.62 8.70
N ARG A 79 -7.38 4.31 8.85
CA ARG A 79 -7.06 3.68 10.14
C ARG A 79 -5.55 3.66 10.36
N MET A 80 -5.16 3.46 11.60
CA MET A 80 -3.77 3.23 11.92
C MET A 80 -3.32 1.90 11.32
N GLY A 81 -2.32 1.96 10.47
CA GLY A 81 -1.53 0.81 10.06
C GLY A 81 -0.34 0.66 10.98
N TYR A 82 0.25 -0.51 11.03
CA TYR A 82 1.48 -0.73 11.80
C TYR A 82 2.62 -1.07 10.84
N GLN A 83 2.65 -2.26 10.31
CA GLN A 83 3.65 -2.71 9.32
C GLN A 83 3.01 -3.03 7.96
N GLN A 84 1.77 -2.57 7.74
CA GLN A 84 1.04 -2.87 6.52
C GLN A 84 1.46 -1.96 5.37
N HIS A 85 1.70 -2.60 4.22
CA HIS A 85 1.81 -1.95 2.92
C HIS A 85 0.60 -2.37 2.10
N PRO A 86 -0.40 -1.49 1.91
CA PRO A 86 -1.63 -1.87 1.22
C PRO A 86 -1.42 -2.22 -0.24
N TRP A 87 -0.33 -1.76 -0.85
CA TRP A 87 -0.01 -2.07 -2.22
C TRP A 87 1.50 -2.12 -2.46
N THR A 88 1.87 -2.85 -3.49
CA THR A 88 3.27 -2.97 -3.94
C THR A 88 3.30 -3.23 -5.44
N ALA A 89 4.20 -2.57 -6.15
CA ALA A 89 4.57 -2.89 -7.51
C ALA A 89 6.01 -3.42 -7.57
N SER A 90 6.32 -4.25 -8.54
CA SER A 90 7.68 -4.76 -8.77
C SER A 90 7.94 -4.98 -10.25
N LEU A 91 9.10 -4.53 -10.71
CA LEU A 91 9.66 -4.84 -12.04
C LEU A 91 10.68 -5.99 -11.99
N GLY A 92 10.70 -6.72 -10.88
CA GLY A 92 11.62 -7.83 -10.64
C GLY A 92 12.84 -7.45 -9.80
N GLY A 93 13.50 -8.45 -9.21
CA GLY A 93 14.65 -8.28 -8.33
C GLY A 93 14.33 -7.38 -7.14
N LYS A 94 15.08 -6.30 -6.96
CA LYS A 94 14.90 -5.31 -5.91
C LYS A 94 14.17 -4.05 -6.40
N ALA A 95 13.74 -3.99 -7.64
CA ALA A 95 12.98 -2.88 -8.21
C ALA A 95 11.52 -2.93 -7.72
N VAL A 96 11.32 -2.64 -6.43
CA VAL A 96 10.04 -2.64 -5.74
C VAL A 96 9.60 -1.21 -5.50
N ILE A 97 8.33 -0.92 -5.72
CA ILE A 97 7.74 0.42 -5.62
C ILE A 97 6.55 0.36 -4.68
N PHE A 98 6.48 1.27 -3.72
CA PHE A 98 5.34 1.41 -2.81
C PHE A 98 5.34 2.80 -2.15
N THR A 99 4.25 3.18 -1.50
CA THR A 99 4.16 4.42 -0.73
C THR A 99 3.85 4.15 0.73
N THR A 100 4.27 5.06 1.61
CA THR A 100 3.90 5.04 3.03
C THR A 100 3.63 6.45 3.56
N ASN A 101 2.95 6.50 4.72
CA ASN A 101 2.92 7.66 5.61
C ASN A 101 3.58 7.24 6.93
N PRO A 102 4.82 7.67 7.20
CA PRO A 102 5.56 7.19 8.35
C PRO A 102 5.08 7.81 9.67
N ALA A 103 5.22 7.06 10.77
CA ALA A 103 5.08 7.61 12.12
C ALA A 103 6.40 8.12 12.67
N SER A 104 7.52 7.65 12.11
CA SER A 104 8.87 8.01 12.52
C SER A 104 9.81 7.84 11.35
N ASN A 105 10.80 8.68 11.22
CA ASN A 105 11.92 8.50 10.31
C ASN A 105 13.05 7.63 10.90
N GLU A 106 12.92 7.21 12.15
CA GLU A 106 13.83 6.26 12.79
C GLU A 106 13.50 4.83 12.38
N TYR A 107 14.50 4.07 11.99
CA TYR A 107 14.32 2.67 11.55
C TYR A 107 14.01 1.70 12.69
N SER A 108 14.26 2.07 13.93
CA SER A 108 13.99 1.24 15.10
C SER A 108 12.51 1.22 15.53
N ASN A 109 11.75 2.25 15.18
CA ASN A 109 10.35 2.39 15.57
C ASN A 109 9.41 1.87 14.47
N ARG A 110 8.21 1.42 14.85
CA ARG A 110 7.18 0.92 13.93
C ARG A 110 5.85 1.64 14.17
N PRO A 111 5.16 2.12 13.11
CA PRO A 111 5.59 2.23 11.72
C PRO A 111 6.75 3.23 11.60
N ASN A 112 7.80 2.83 10.91
CA ASN A 112 8.94 3.71 10.65
C ASN A 112 8.88 4.26 9.23
N CYS A 113 10.00 4.83 8.77
CA CYS A 113 10.14 5.39 7.44
C CYS A 113 9.60 4.48 6.34
N TRP A 114 9.92 3.18 6.38
CA TRP A 114 9.55 2.21 5.33
C TRP A 114 8.75 1.00 5.79
N ALA A 115 8.60 0.78 7.07
CA ALA A 115 7.92 -0.40 7.59
C ALA A 115 6.53 -0.06 8.10
N GLY A 116 5.63 0.23 7.18
CA GLY A 116 4.21 0.42 7.43
C GLY A 116 3.72 1.85 7.27
N ASN A 117 2.51 2.09 7.73
CA ASN A 117 1.81 3.35 7.63
C ASN A 117 1.26 3.75 9.00
N LEU A 118 1.43 5.01 9.41
CA LEU A 118 0.69 5.52 10.55
C LEU A 118 -0.79 5.68 10.19
N THR A 119 -1.06 6.30 9.04
CA THR A 119 -2.40 6.39 8.47
C THR A 119 -2.45 5.59 7.18
N LEU A 120 -3.29 4.56 7.17
CA LEU A 120 -3.50 3.76 5.97
C LEU A 120 -4.19 4.58 4.88
N PRO A 121 -3.69 4.54 3.64
CA PRO A 121 -4.35 5.19 2.52
C PRO A 121 -5.63 4.45 2.12
N ARG A 122 -6.43 5.07 1.29
CA ARG A 122 -7.39 4.37 0.45
C ARG A 122 -6.70 3.96 -0.84
N ALA A 123 -6.41 2.67 -1.01
CA ALA A 123 -5.75 2.15 -2.20
C ALA A 123 -6.67 1.19 -2.95
N VAL A 124 -6.74 1.33 -4.26
CA VAL A 124 -7.51 0.44 -5.15
C VAL A 124 -6.74 0.19 -6.43
N GLN A 125 -6.92 -0.99 -6.97
CA GLN A 125 -6.32 -1.41 -8.24
C GLN A 125 -7.39 -1.89 -9.22
N HIS A 126 -7.24 -1.51 -10.47
CA HIS A 126 -7.92 -2.12 -11.62
C HIS A 126 -6.87 -2.41 -12.68
N GLU A 127 -6.76 -3.69 -13.06
CA GLU A 127 -5.77 -4.17 -14.00
C GLU A 127 -4.35 -3.68 -13.64
N ASN A 128 -3.70 -2.95 -14.54
CA ASN A 128 -2.35 -2.40 -14.38
C ASN A 128 -2.30 -1.00 -13.73
N VAL A 129 -3.44 -0.47 -13.30
CA VAL A 129 -3.56 0.86 -12.69
C VAL A 129 -3.89 0.77 -11.21
N LEU A 130 -3.18 1.54 -10.39
CA LEU A 130 -3.43 1.68 -8.97
C LEU A 130 -3.59 3.16 -8.60
N LEU A 131 -4.61 3.43 -7.80
CA LEU A 131 -4.87 4.75 -7.20
C LEU A 131 -4.73 4.65 -5.69
N CYS A 132 -3.94 5.53 -5.09
CA CYS A 132 -3.67 5.53 -3.66
C CYS A 132 -3.86 6.93 -3.08
N LEU A 133 -4.87 7.09 -2.23
CA LEU A 133 -5.27 8.36 -1.64
C LEU A 133 -4.82 8.41 -0.19
N TYR A 134 -3.96 9.35 0.16
CA TYR A 134 -3.62 9.67 1.54
C TYR A 134 -4.46 10.83 2.07
N ARG A 135 -4.99 10.66 3.26
CA ARG A 135 -5.62 11.72 4.07
C ARG A 135 -5.11 11.59 5.49
N VAL A 136 -4.03 12.30 5.74
CA VAL A 136 -3.32 12.29 7.01
C VAL A 136 -3.86 13.40 7.87
N GLU A 137 -4.21 13.10 9.11
CA GLU A 137 -4.75 14.12 10.02
C GLU A 137 -3.63 14.77 10.81
N PRO A 138 -3.46 16.11 10.69
CA PRO A 138 -2.34 16.83 11.27
C PRO A 138 -2.15 16.61 12.76
N ASP A 139 -3.25 16.47 13.50
CA ASP A 139 -3.22 16.29 14.97
C ASP A 139 -2.72 14.90 15.40
N PHE A 140 -2.57 13.96 14.46
CA PHE A 140 -2.20 12.57 14.76
C PHE A 140 -0.84 12.15 14.24
N VAL A 141 -0.21 12.96 13.41
CA VAL A 141 1.04 12.59 12.77
C VAL A 141 2.09 13.69 12.93
N ASP A 142 3.35 13.30 13.10
CA ASP A 142 4.47 14.25 13.09
C ASP A 142 4.94 14.55 11.67
N TYR A 143 4.70 13.63 10.74
CA TYR A 143 5.14 13.74 9.35
C TYR A 143 3.95 13.93 8.44
N LEU A 144 3.68 15.19 8.07
CA LEU A 144 2.61 15.56 7.14
C LEU A 144 3.06 15.37 5.69
N TYR A 145 3.42 14.13 5.34
CA TYR A 145 3.74 13.75 4.00
C TYR A 145 3.42 12.27 3.74
N SER A 146 3.27 11.95 2.49
CA SER A 146 3.42 10.58 2.01
C SER A 146 4.68 10.51 1.13
N HIS A 147 5.38 9.40 1.18
CA HIS A 147 6.57 9.21 0.38
C HIS A 147 6.54 7.92 -0.43
N LEU A 148 7.26 7.96 -1.52
CA LEU A 148 7.40 6.87 -2.46
C LEU A 148 8.79 6.23 -2.30
N TYR A 149 8.81 4.91 -2.11
CA TYR A 149 10.01 4.11 -2.32
C TYR A 149 10.11 3.78 -3.80
N PHE A 150 11.14 4.28 -4.45
CA PHE A 150 11.41 4.06 -5.87
C PHE A 150 12.93 3.94 -6.07
N PRO A 151 13.48 2.73 -6.02
CA PRO A 151 14.94 2.52 -6.02
C PRO A 151 15.53 2.73 -7.41
N ARG A 152 15.91 3.98 -7.74
CA ARG A 152 16.45 4.36 -9.05
C ARG A 152 17.66 3.52 -9.44
N HIS A 153 18.51 3.17 -8.49
CA HIS A 153 19.71 2.35 -8.70
C HIS A 153 19.41 0.89 -9.06
N GLU A 154 18.20 0.41 -8.85
CA GLU A 154 17.76 -0.93 -9.26
C GLU A 154 17.07 -0.93 -10.63
N MET A 155 16.79 0.26 -11.18
CA MET A 155 16.21 0.43 -12.51
C MET A 155 17.30 0.51 -13.57
N ASP A 156 17.00 0.07 -14.79
CA ASP A 156 17.89 0.22 -15.94
C ASP A 156 17.83 1.65 -16.47
N GLU A 157 16.67 2.30 -16.31
CA GLU A 157 16.44 3.67 -16.76
C GLU A 157 15.34 4.32 -15.93
N VAL A 158 15.54 5.61 -15.58
CA VAL A 158 14.56 6.45 -14.90
C VAL A 158 14.45 7.78 -15.62
N VAL A 159 13.23 8.19 -15.94
CA VAL A 159 12.94 9.46 -16.64
C VAL A 159 11.88 10.22 -15.86
N GLU A 160 12.10 11.50 -15.62
CA GLU A 160 11.09 12.41 -15.08
C GLU A 160 10.57 13.31 -16.22
N LYS A 161 9.27 13.25 -16.50
CA LYS A 161 8.65 13.99 -17.59
C LYS A 161 7.22 14.38 -17.21
N GLU A 162 6.87 15.66 -17.33
CA GLU A 162 5.51 16.18 -17.10
C GLU A 162 4.91 15.79 -15.73
N GLY A 163 5.74 15.74 -14.67
CA GLY A 163 5.33 15.39 -13.31
C GLY A 163 5.23 13.88 -13.04
N TRP A 164 5.47 13.05 -14.03
CA TRP A 164 5.58 11.61 -13.90
C TRP A 164 7.02 11.19 -13.66
N ILE A 165 7.17 10.14 -12.85
CA ILE A 165 8.42 9.37 -12.67
C ILE A 165 8.23 8.06 -13.41
N PHE A 166 9.03 7.82 -14.43
CA PHE A 166 9.03 6.59 -15.21
C PHE A 166 10.24 5.74 -14.85
N GLY A 167 10.04 4.44 -14.69
CA GLY A 167 11.10 3.48 -14.47
C GLY A 167 10.99 2.28 -15.41
N ARG A 168 12.14 1.81 -15.88
CA ARG A 168 12.27 0.60 -16.68
C ARG A 168 13.24 -0.37 -16.02
N LYS A 169 12.87 -1.64 -16.00
CA LYS A 169 13.77 -2.75 -15.69
C LYS A 169 13.46 -3.92 -16.61
N GLY A 170 14.44 -4.30 -17.43
CA GLY A 170 14.20 -5.26 -18.50
C GLY A 170 13.10 -4.77 -19.44
N ASP A 171 12.11 -5.59 -19.66
CA ASP A 171 10.95 -5.30 -20.47
C ASP A 171 9.73 -4.78 -19.67
N GLY A 172 9.87 -4.61 -18.33
CA GLY A 172 8.85 -4.05 -17.45
C GLY A 172 8.98 -2.54 -17.27
N TYR A 173 7.84 -1.85 -17.19
CA TYR A 173 7.73 -0.39 -17.09
C TYR A 173 6.82 0.02 -15.95
N ALA A 174 7.14 1.14 -15.30
CA ALA A 174 6.31 1.75 -14.28
C ALA A 174 6.22 3.26 -14.52
N ALA A 175 5.03 3.82 -14.38
CA ALA A 175 4.77 5.25 -14.31
C ALA A 175 4.17 5.58 -12.95
N VAL A 176 4.72 6.58 -12.27
CA VAL A 176 4.25 7.04 -10.96
C VAL A 176 4.03 8.55 -11.02
N TYR A 177 2.88 8.98 -10.50
CA TYR A 177 2.51 10.39 -10.40
C TYR A 177 2.09 10.73 -8.99
N SER A 178 2.51 11.88 -8.49
CA SER A 178 2.02 12.47 -7.26
C SER A 178 1.26 13.76 -7.58
N LEU A 179 0.04 13.90 -7.05
CA LEU A 179 -0.74 15.13 -7.24
C LEU A 179 -0.07 16.32 -6.56
N LEU A 180 0.50 16.12 -5.38
CA LEU A 180 1.32 17.13 -4.74
C LEU A 180 2.74 17.09 -5.32
N PRO A 181 3.34 18.25 -5.56
CA PRO A 181 4.74 18.30 -5.96
C PRO A 181 5.62 17.70 -4.87
N GLY A 182 6.64 16.97 -5.29
CA GLY A 182 7.57 16.33 -4.38
C GLY A 182 9.02 16.56 -4.82
N TYR A 183 9.92 15.96 -4.07
CA TYR A 183 11.35 16.03 -4.29
C TYR A 183 12.02 14.73 -3.86
N TRP A 184 13.18 14.45 -4.46
CA TRP A 184 14.04 13.37 -4.03
C TRP A 184 14.78 13.76 -2.75
N GLU A 185 14.62 12.96 -1.71
CA GLU A 185 15.30 13.18 -0.44
C GLU A 185 16.77 12.80 -0.56
N LYS A 186 17.63 13.72 -0.14
CA LYS A 186 19.07 13.46 -0.01
C LYS A 186 19.38 13.15 1.43
N LYS A 187 19.68 11.89 1.72
CA LYS A 187 20.07 11.47 3.06
C LYS A 187 21.57 11.59 3.25
N ASP A 188 21.98 12.14 4.37
CA ASP A 188 23.41 12.19 4.72
C ASP A 188 23.89 10.77 5.07
N PRO A 189 24.82 10.17 4.31
CA PRO A 189 25.37 8.87 4.63
C PRO A 189 26.05 8.82 6.01
N ALA A 190 26.54 9.95 6.52
CA ALA A 190 27.15 10.04 7.85
C ALA A 190 26.13 9.79 8.95
N MET A 191 24.88 10.23 8.76
CA MET A 191 23.79 10.01 9.73
C MET A 191 23.44 8.52 9.89
N PHE A 192 23.63 7.73 8.84
CA PHE A 192 23.42 6.29 8.90
C PHE A 192 24.59 5.54 9.56
N LYS A 193 25.82 6.06 9.45
CA LYS A 193 27.01 5.45 10.07
C LYS A 193 26.96 5.49 11.60
N GLU A 194 26.34 6.50 12.16
CA GLU A 194 26.18 6.61 13.63
C GLU A 194 25.07 5.69 14.18
N LEU A 195 24.07 5.36 13.35
CA LEU A 195 22.87 4.65 13.81
C LEU A 195 22.91 3.14 13.57
N TYR A 196 23.77 2.63 12.70
CA TYR A 196 23.76 1.22 12.29
C TYR A 196 25.14 0.57 12.28
N ALA A 197 25.15 -0.73 12.63
CA ALA A 197 26.35 -1.56 12.52
C ALA A 197 26.87 -1.61 11.06
N GLU A 198 28.19 -1.76 10.89
CA GLU A 198 28.88 -1.76 9.59
C GLU A 198 28.22 -2.66 8.53
N SER A 199 27.64 -3.78 8.92
CA SER A 199 26.93 -4.71 8.02
C SER A 199 25.67 -4.11 7.37
N TRP A 200 25.16 -3.00 7.87
CA TRP A 200 24.02 -2.27 7.31
C TRP A 200 24.45 -1.06 6.49
N GLN A 201 25.67 -0.58 6.68
CA GLN A 201 26.20 0.64 6.01
C GLN A 201 26.28 0.47 4.50
N GLU A 202 26.73 -0.69 4.00
CA GLU A 202 26.79 -0.96 2.56
C GLU A 202 25.41 -0.90 1.88
N LYS A 203 24.33 -1.17 2.62
CA LYS A 203 22.96 -1.10 2.10
C LYS A 203 22.44 0.33 1.98
N TYR A 204 23.07 1.28 2.68
CA TYR A 204 22.64 2.68 2.74
C TYR A 204 23.60 3.65 2.07
N ASP A 205 24.70 3.18 1.49
CA ASP A 205 25.64 4.02 0.71
C ASP A 205 25.01 4.67 -0.53
N ARG A 206 23.73 4.31 -0.83
CA ARG A 206 22.91 4.87 -1.93
C ARG A 206 21.66 5.57 -1.40
N ALA A 207 21.77 6.22 -0.26
CA ALA A 207 20.63 6.72 0.51
C ALA A 207 19.85 7.88 -0.15
N ASP A 208 20.36 8.51 -1.19
CA ASP A 208 19.75 9.62 -1.92
C ASP A 208 19.04 9.23 -3.22
N ASP A 209 18.87 7.93 -3.46
CA ASP A 209 18.51 7.41 -4.78
C ASP A 209 17.15 6.68 -4.84
N TYR A 210 16.36 6.70 -3.77
CA TYR A 210 15.16 5.88 -3.70
C TYR A 210 13.94 6.50 -3.03
N GLU A 211 14.07 7.64 -2.34
CA GLU A 211 12.97 8.26 -1.60
C GLU A 211 12.49 9.55 -2.26
N TYR A 212 11.21 9.57 -2.66
CA TYR A 212 10.55 10.77 -3.18
C TYR A 212 9.46 11.20 -2.21
N ILE A 213 9.58 12.40 -1.63
CA ILE A 213 8.69 12.94 -0.61
C ILE A 213 7.70 13.92 -1.24
N ALA A 214 6.40 13.70 -1.02
CA ALA A 214 5.33 14.63 -1.37
C ALA A 214 4.73 15.22 -0.08
N GLN A 215 5.03 16.49 0.18
CA GLN A 215 4.59 17.21 1.38
C GLN A 215 3.11 17.56 1.32
N GLY A 216 2.41 17.30 2.42
CA GLY A 216 1.01 17.67 2.59
C GLY A 216 0.18 16.56 3.23
N HIS A 217 -0.94 16.95 3.82
CA HIS A 217 -1.82 16.04 4.56
C HIS A 217 -2.79 15.25 3.68
N ALA A 218 -2.95 15.64 2.42
CA ALA A 218 -3.83 14.96 1.46
C ALA A 218 -3.14 14.86 0.11
N ASN A 219 -2.85 13.64 -0.33
CA ASN A 219 -2.18 13.39 -1.60
C ASN A 219 -2.83 12.25 -2.37
N VAL A 220 -2.64 12.28 -3.67
CA VAL A 220 -3.01 11.22 -4.61
C VAL A 220 -1.75 10.70 -5.26
N TRP A 221 -1.58 9.40 -5.22
CA TRP A 221 -0.59 8.69 -6.01
C TRP A 221 -1.31 7.88 -7.08
N VAL A 222 -0.83 7.97 -8.31
CA VAL A 222 -1.27 7.17 -9.44
C VAL A 222 -0.11 6.34 -9.92
N ILE A 223 -0.32 5.04 -10.04
CA ILE A 223 0.67 4.10 -10.55
C ILE A 223 0.06 3.38 -11.73
N GLU A 224 0.77 3.34 -12.85
CA GLU A 224 0.40 2.53 -14.00
C GLU A 224 1.60 1.72 -14.46
N MET A 225 1.39 0.42 -14.59
CA MET A 225 2.42 -0.52 -15.03
C MET A 225 2.26 -0.81 -16.52
N GLY A 226 3.36 -1.15 -17.15
CA GLY A 226 3.38 -1.55 -18.54
C GLY A 226 4.53 -2.50 -18.85
N SER A 227 4.60 -2.95 -20.08
CA SER A 227 5.68 -3.80 -20.57
C SER A 227 5.94 -3.57 -22.04
N LYS A 228 7.08 -4.03 -22.51
CA LYS A 228 7.39 -4.04 -23.94
C LYS A 228 6.37 -4.81 -24.74
N ALA A 229 5.84 -5.90 -24.19
CA ALA A 229 4.81 -6.70 -24.86
C ALA A 229 3.49 -5.93 -25.02
N GLU A 230 3.13 -5.08 -24.03
CA GLU A 230 1.91 -4.29 -24.03
C GLU A 230 2.04 -2.96 -24.80
N ASN A 231 3.22 -2.34 -24.74
CA ASN A 231 3.43 -0.95 -25.20
C ASN A 231 4.43 -0.82 -26.38
N GLY A 232 5.12 -1.89 -26.74
CA GLY A 232 6.13 -1.91 -27.80
C GLY A 232 7.51 -1.41 -27.35
N SER A 233 7.61 -0.24 -26.74
CA SER A 233 8.86 0.30 -26.19
C SER A 233 8.61 1.16 -24.96
N PHE A 234 9.67 1.48 -24.22
CA PHE A 234 9.59 2.37 -23.07
C PHE A 234 9.24 3.80 -23.46
N GLU A 235 9.75 4.27 -24.60
CA GLU A 235 9.40 5.57 -25.16
C GLU A 235 7.91 5.63 -25.53
N ALA A 236 7.37 4.60 -26.19
CA ALA A 236 5.96 4.53 -26.52
C ALA A 236 5.06 4.48 -25.28
N PHE A 237 5.50 3.76 -24.23
CA PHE A 237 4.84 3.79 -22.94
C PHE A 237 4.79 5.21 -22.37
N MET A 238 5.93 5.90 -22.26
CA MET A 238 5.98 7.28 -21.77
C MET A 238 5.14 8.25 -22.60
N ASP A 239 5.17 8.13 -23.90
CA ASP A 239 4.40 9.00 -24.80
C ASP A 239 2.88 8.81 -24.65
N GLY A 240 2.44 7.63 -24.23
CA GLY A 240 1.05 7.38 -23.84
C GLY A 240 0.54 8.30 -22.73
N PHE A 241 1.41 8.83 -21.89
CA PHE A 241 1.06 9.75 -20.78
C PHE A 241 1.07 11.23 -21.20
N ALA A 242 1.54 11.56 -22.39
CA ALA A 242 1.57 12.95 -22.88
C ALA A 242 0.17 13.57 -22.86
N GLY A 243 0.01 14.71 -22.23
CA GLY A 243 -1.26 15.41 -22.08
C GLY A 243 -2.33 14.67 -21.25
N LYS A 244 -2.04 13.48 -20.72
CA LYS A 244 -2.92 12.77 -19.78
C LYS A 244 -2.82 13.42 -18.42
N LYS A 245 -3.97 13.81 -17.89
CA LYS A 245 -4.04 14.56 -16.64
C LYS A 245 -4.67 13.76 -15.53
N VAL A 246 -4.08 13.88 -14.36
CA VAL A 246 -4.70 13.56 -13.09
C VAL A 246 -5.31 14.86 -12.58
N CYS A 247 -6.62 14.89 -12.36
CA CYS A 247 -7.36 16.09 -11.96
C CYS A 247 -8.15 15.82 -10.69
N GLY A 248 -8.38 16.90 -9.92
CA GLY A 248 -9.19 16.83 -8.71
C GLY A 248 -8.34 16.74 -7.43
N ASP A 249 -8.84 16.01 -6.47
CA ASP A 249 -8.25 15.84 -5.14
C ASP A 249 -8.57 14.45 -4.56
N THR A 250 -8.33 14.25 -3.28
CA THR A 250 -8.64 12.99 -2.60
C THR A 250 -10.14 12.70 -2.46
N HIS A 251 -11.03 13.68 -2.68
CA HIS A 251 -12.48 13.47 -2.64
C HIS A 251 -13.05 13.12 -4.00
N ASN A 252 -12.46 13.68 -5.05
CA ASN A 252 -12.96 13.56 -6.41
C ASN A 252 -11.80 13.56 -7.42
N LEU A 253 -11.24 12.39 -7.63
CA LEU A 253 -10.16 12.15 -8.56
C LEU A 253 -10.70 11.73 -9.91
N ILE A 254 -10.13 12.29 -10.98
CA ILE A 254 -10.32 11.86 -12.35
C ILE A 254 -8.93 11.61 -12.94
N TYR A 255 -8.73 10.44 -13.47
CA TYR A 255 -7.50 10.06 -14.15
C TYR A 255 -7.80 9.53 -15.56
N GLN A 256 -7.14 10.13 -16.55
CA GLN A 256 -7.20 9.66 -17.94
C GLN A 256 -6.04 8.69 -18.19
N SER A 257 -6.27 7.42 -17.91
CA SER A 257 -5.26 6.36 -18.08
C SER A 257 -5.01 6.08 -19.55
N PRO A 258 -3.74 5.96 -20.00
CA PRO A 258 -3.41 5.49 -21.35
C PRO A 258 -3.98 4.12 -21.68
N SER A 259 -3.99 3.20 -20.70
CA SER A 259 -4.40 1.81 -20.93
C SER A 259 -5.87 1.52 -20.60
N GLN A 260 -6.47 2.23 -19.61
CA GLN A 260 -7.80 1.92 -19.09
C GLN A 260 -8.85 3.02 -19.40
N GLY A 261 -8.44 4.15 -20.01
CA GLY A 261 -9.33 5.27 -20.28
C GLY A 261 -9.65 6.09 -19.03
N GLU A 262 -10.86 6.62 -18.94
CA GLU A 262 -11.26 7.45 -17.81
C GLU A 262 -11.50 6.60 -16.57
N ILE A 263 -10.80 6.94 -15.49
CA ILE A 263 -10.96 6.34 -14.17
C ILE A 263 -11.38 7.44 -13.20
N THR A 264 -12.44 7.21 -12.41
CA THR A 264 -12.81 8.11 -11.33
C THR A 264 -12.75 7.39 -9.99
N PHE A 265 -12.35 8.12 -8.96
CA PHE A 265 -12.21 7.60 -7.62
C PHE A 265 -12.26 8.74 -6.58
N GLY A 266 -12.42 8.42 -5.32
CA GLY A 266 -12.34 9.41 -4.24
C GLY A 266 -12.50 8.76 -2.87
N TRP A 267 -12.18 9.49 -1.81
CA TRP A 267 -12.19 8.95 -0.45
C TRP A 267 -13.50 8.24 -0.06
N ASN A 268 -14.64 8.78 -0.53
CA ASN A 268 -15.96 8.20 -0.29
C ASN A 268 -16.72 7.93 -1.60
N ARG A 269 -16.02 7.80 -2.72
CA ARG A 269 -16.61 7.49 -4.03
C ARG A 269 -16.17 6.11 -4.50
N PRO A 270 -17.01 5.39 -5.23
CA PRO A 270 -16.62 4.13 -5.86
C PRO A 270 -15.48 4.34 -6.86
N LEU A 271 -14.76 3.28 -7.16
CA LEU A 271 -13.91 3.21 -8.33
C LEU A 271 -14.79 3.01 -9.56
N THR A 272 -14.63 3.87 -10.57
CA THR A 272 -15.28 3.66 -11.88
C THR A 272 -14.24 3.65 -13.00
N VAL A 273 -14.47 2.87 -14.02
CA VAL A 273 -13.67 2.82 -15.25
C VAL A 273 -14.62 2.92 -16.43
N GLY A 274 -14.43 3.91 -17.31
CA GLY A 274 -15.34 4.18 -18.40
C GLY A 274 -16.79 4.43 -17.96
N GLY A 275 -16.99 4.92 -16.73
CA GLY A 275 -18.30 5.16 -16.12
C GLY A 275 -18.93 3.94 -15.43
N GLU A 276 -18.35 2.76 -15.55
CA GLU A 276 -18.83 1.55 -14.87
C GLU A 276 -18.18 1.39 -13.50
N THR A 277 -18.97 1.06 -12.47
CA THR A 277 -18.46 0.82 -11.13
C THR A 277 -17.72 -0.51 -11.06
N ILE A 278 -16.49 -0.47 -10.58
CA ILE A 278 -15.66 -1.66 -10.39
C ILE A 278 -15.86 -2.20 -8.98
N CYS A 279 -16.14 -3.50 -8.90
CA CYS A 279 -16.20 -4.20 -7.63
C CYS A 279 -14.80 -4.33 -7.02
N ILE A 280 -14.63 -3.87 -5.78
CA ILE A 280 -13.36 -3.91 -5.05
C ILE A 280 -13.49 -4.67 -3.71
N HIS A 281 -14.63 -5.30 -3.45
CA HIS A 281 -14.91 -6.03 -2.22
C HIS A 281 -15.71 -7.29 -2.51
N GLY A 282 -15.62 -8.24 -1.59
CA GLY A 282 -16.40 -9.48 -1.66
C GLY A 282 -15.89 -10.42 -2.73
N TYR A 283 -14.59 -10.46 -2.93
CA TYR A 283 -13.97 -11.39 -3.87
C TYR A 283 -14.15 -12.82 -3.40
N LYS A 284 -14.28 -13.73 -4.36
CA LYS A 284 -14.16 -15.14 -4.09
C LYS A 284 -12.80 -15.44 -3.47
N ARG A 285 -12.70 -16.48 -2.66
CA ARG A 285 -11.41 -16.94 -2.13
C ARG A 285 -10.46 -17.34 -3.24
N TYR A 286 -11.00 -18.02 -4.26
CA TYR A 286 -10.32 -18.31 -5.52
C TYR A 286 -11.29 -18.07 -6.68
N ASP A 287 -10.80 -17.41 -7.72
CA ASP A 287 -11.51 -17.21 -8.97
C ASP A 287 -10.51 -17.30 -10.12
N ASN A 288 -10.19 -18.51 -10.52
CA ASN A 288 -9.25 -18.82 -11.59
C ASN A 288 -9.62 -20.14 -12.27
N GLU A 289 -8.89 -20.50 -13.31
CA GLU A 289 -9.15 -21.71 -14.10
C GLU A 289 -9.00 -23.02 -13.32
N PHE A 290 -8.29 -23.02 -12.19
CA PHE A 290 -8.04 -24.21 -11.39
C PHE A 290 -9.01 -24.36 -10.22
N ALA A 291 -9.50 -23.23 -9.68
CA ALA A 291 -10.41 -23.24 -8.54
C ALA A 291 -11.35 -22.01 -8.57
N GLN A 292 -12.62 -22.25 -8.27
CA GLN A 292 -13.59 -21.20 -8.02
C GLN A 292 -14.28 -21.48 -6.70
N THR A 293 -14.05 -20.65 -5.69
CA THR A 293 -14.48 -20.92 -4.33
C THR A 293 -14.87 -19.61 -3.65
N GLU A 294 -16.06 -19.60 -3.08
CA GLU A 294 -16.56 -18.46 -2.30
C GLU A 294 -15.68 -18.24 -1.05
N PHE A 295 -15.71 -17.03 -0.52
CA PHE A 295 -14.83 -16.62 0.58
C PHE A 295 -14.97 -17.52 1.82
N ASP A 296 -16.20 -17.89 2.19
CA ASP A 296 -16.57 -18.65 3.39
C ASP A 296 -16.89 -20.13 3.12
N ALA A 297 -16.55 -20.63 1.94
CA ALA A 297 -16.81 -22.03 1.58
C ALA A 297 -16.11 -23.01 2.53
N GLY A 298 -16.83 -24.04 2.96
CA GLY A 298 -16.33 -25.12 3.81
C GLY A 298 -15.37 -26.08 3.07
N ALA A 299 -15.34 -26.03 1.75
CA ALA A 299 -14.44 -26.86 0.93
C ALA A 299 -13.85 -26.07 -0.24
N ILE A 300 -12.69 -26.51 -0.71
CA ILE A 300 -12.06 -26.04 -1.94
C ILE A 300 -11.88 -27.21 -2.89
N GLU A 301 -12.38 -27.07 -4.12
CA GLU A 301 -12.14 -28.00 -5.22
C GLU A 301 -11.10 -27.40 -6.15
N ILE A 302 -10.04 -28.15 -6.41
CA ILE A 302 -8.90 -27.76 -7.26
C ILE A 302 -8.82 -28.76 -8.42
N ASN A 303 -8.88 -28.23 -9.65
CA ASN A 303 -8.75 -29.02 -10.88
C ASN A 303 -7.50 -28.58 -11.62
N ALA A 304 -6.43 -29.38 -11.61
CA ALA A 304 -5.18 -29.03 -12.24
C ALA A 304 -4.49 -30.28 -12.82
N GLY A 305 -3.95 -30.16 -14.03
CA GLY A 305 -3.16 -31.22 -14.65
C GLY A 305 -3.91 -32.55 -14.89
N GLY A 306 -5.23 -32.50 -15.00
CA GLY A 306 -6.08 -33.70 -15.15
C GLY A 306 -6.39 -34.40 -13.83
N HIS A 307 -6.05 -33.82 -12.71
CA HIS A 307 -6.33 -34.30 -11.37
C HIS A 307 -7.30 -33.33 -10.65
N GLN A 308 -8.14 -33.90 -9.79
CA GLN A 308 -8.99 -33.14 -8.90
C GLN A 308 -8.58 -33.39 -7.46
N THR A 309 -8.44 -32.34 -6.68
CA THR A 309 -8.22 -32.39 -5.23
C THR A 309 -9.34 -31.63 -4.54
N ILE A 310 -9.99 -32.25 -3.55
CA ILE A 310 -10.98 -31.62 -2.69
C ILE A 310 -10.39 -31.49 -1.29
N LEU A 311 -10.38 -30.27 -0.76
CA LEU A 311 -10.01 -29.97 0.62
C LEU A 311 -11.30 -29.60 1.39
N ASP A 312 -11.77 -30.51 2.23
CA ASP A 312 -12.95 -30.32 3.09
C ASP A 312 -12.47 -29.84 4.46
N PHE A 313 -12.75 -28.60 4.80
CA PHE A 313 -12.29 -28.01 6.07
C PHE A 313 -13.18 -28.37 7.25
N GLU A 314 -14.46 -28.71 7.02
CA GLU A 314 -15.37 -29.14 8.08
C GLU A 314 -15.00 -30.53 8.58
N LYS A 315 -14.60 -31.40 7.68
CA LYS A 315 -14.16 -32.78 8.01
C LYS A 315 -12.67 -32.91 8.24
N ALA A 316 -11.88 -31.87 7.91
CA ALA A 316 -10.42 -31.91 7.85
C ALA A 316 -9.90 -33.04 6.94
N GLU A 317 -10.55 -33.25 5.80
CA GLU A 317 -10.23 -34.32 4.84
C GLU A 317 -9.66 -33.74 3.54
N ARG A 318 -8.80 -34.51 2.92
CA ARG A 318 -8.32 -34.31 1.55
C ARG A 318 -8.69 -35.55 0.73
N THR A 319 -9.33 -35.33 -0.41
CA THR A 319 -9.63 -36.37 -1.39
C THR A 319 -8.95 -36.02 -2.71
N ASP A 320 -8.18 -36.94 -3.25
CA ASP A 320 -7.56 -36.85 -4.57
C ASP A 320 -8.28 -37.83 -5.51
N ILE A 321 -8.74 -37.34 -6.69
CA ILE A 321 -9.50 -38.07 -7.71
C ILE A 321 -8.75 -38.04 -9.04
#